data_7c26d36155ad39657eee12e735a86c30
#
_entry.id   7c26d36155ad39657eee12e735a86c30
#
_cell.length_a   1.000
_cell.length_b   1.000
_cell.length_c   1.000
_cell.angle_alpha   90.00
_cell.angle_beta   90.00
_cell.angle_gamma   90.00
#
_symmetry.space_group_name_H-M   'P 1'
#
loop_
_entity.id
_entity.type
_entity.pdbx_description
1 polymer ?
#
loop_
_entity_poly.entity_id
_entity_poly.type
_entity_poly.pdbx_seq_one_letter_code
_entity_poly.pdbx_strand_id
1 'polypeptide(L)'
;MCEKKYAEMISIVQKSDEEWQRLSDEMTPEKMKLIQIIMGLSGEVGEIVDNIKNHIMYGKELDLNNIIEEFGDLYWYLRAGLKSLGINYEDMKENNIKKLTKRYPGGYSREKAIQRRDKEV
;
A
#
# COMPACT_ATOMS: atom_id res chain seq x y z
N MET A 1 -5.44 -30.70 -18.43
CA MET A 1 -6.58 -29.86 -18.87
C MET A 1 -6.56 -28.49 -18.17
N CYS A 2 -6.41 -28.43 -16.86
CA CYS A 2 -6.35 -27.16 -16.11
C CYS A 2 -5.15 -26.30 -16.52
N GLU A 3 -3.97 -26.89 -16.60
CA GLU A 3 -2.73 -26.20 -16.97
C GLU A 3 -2.81 -25.57 -18.38
N LYS A 4 -3.37 -26.30 -19.33
CA LYS A 4 -3.56 -25.80 -20.70
C LYS A 4 -4.50 -24.59 -20.73
N LYS A 5 -5.62 -24.65 -20.00
CA LYS A 5 -6.56 -23.53 -19.89
C LYS A 5 -5.92 -22.32 -19.23
N TYR A 6 -5.11 -22.55 -18.21
CA TYR A 6 -4.41 -21.48 -17.50
C TYR A 6 -3.40 -20.77 -18.41
N ALA A 7 -2.62 -21.54 -19.18
CA ALA A 7 -1.70 -20.98 -20.17
C ALA A 7 -2.41 -20.16 -21.25
N GLU A 8 -3.57 -20.64 -21.73
CA GLU A 8 -4.42 -19.89 -22.66
C GLU A 8 -4.91 -18.58 -22.05
N MET A 9 -5.37 -18.60 -20.79
CA MET A 9 -5.81 -17.39 -20.09
C MET A 9 -4.68 -16.39 -19.90
N ILE A 10 -3.48 -16.82 -19.57
CA ILE A 10 -2.31 -15.93 -19.47
C ILE A 10 -2.08 -15.22 -20.80
N SER A 11 -2.10 -15.97 -21.91
CA SER A 11 -1.90 -15.40 -23.25
C SER A 11 -2.99 -14.39 -23.63
N ILE A 12 -4.25 -14.65 -23.26
CA ILE A 12 -5.38 -13.78 -23.59
C ILE A 12 -5.36 -12.50 -22.75
N VAL A 13 -5.06 -12.60 -21.45
CA VAL A 13 -5.16 -11.49 -20.50
C VAL A 13 -3.90 -10.63 -20.47
N GLN A 14 -2.75 -11.19 -20.82
CA GLN A 14 -1.49 -10.46 -20.82
C GLN A 14 -1.52 -9.34 -21.87
N LYS A 15 -0.96 -8.20 -21.52
CA LYS A 15 -0.81 -7.09 -22.47
C LYS A 15 0.08 -7.51 -23.64
N SER A 16 -0.23 -6.99 -24.84
CA SER A 16 0.58 -7.20 -26.03
C SER A 16 1.94 -6.51 -25.92
N ASP A 17 2.91 -6.94 -26.74
CA ASP A 17 4.22 -6.31 -26.79
C ASP A 17 4.12 -4.84 -27.20
N GLU A 18 3.20 -4.50 -28.12
CA GLU A 18 2.92 -3.12 -28.53
C GLU A 18 2.43 -2.27 -27.36
N GLU A 19 1.56 -2.81 -26.52
CA GLU A 19 1.07 -2.11 -25.32
C GLU A 19 2.20 -1.89 -24.31
N TRP A 20 3.04 -2.88 -24.07
CA TRP A 20 4.22 -2.72 -23.22
C TRP A 20 5.19 -1.68 -23.77
N GLN A 21 5.41 -1.66 -25.07
CA GLN A 21 6.26 -0.66 -25.71
C GLN A 21 5.68 0.75 -25.54
N ARG A 22 4.36 0.92 -25.72
CA ARG A 22 3.68 2.20 -25.50
C ARG A 22 3.89 2.70 -24.07
N LEU A 23 3.68 1.83 -23.08
CA LEU A 23 3.87 2.17 -21.65
C LEU A 23 5.33 2.55 -21.38
N SER A 24 6.29 1.83 -21.98
CA SER A 24 7.72 2.15 -21.84
C SER A 24 8.05 3.52 -22.44
N ASP A 25 7.50 3.84 -23.61
CA ASP A 25 7.72 5.12 -24.28
C ASP A 25 7.11 6.30 -23.51
N GLU A 26 6.05 6.06 -22.77
CA GLU A 26 5.38 7.05 -21.92
C GLU A 26 5.99 7.17 -20.52
N MET A 27 6.99 6.35 -20.21
CA MET A 27 7.64 6.39 -18.89
C MET A 27 8.43 7.68 -18.71
N THR A 28 8.27 8.31 -17.55
CA THR A 28 8.97 9.54 -17.16
C THR A 28 9.75 9.34 -15.86
N PRO A 29 10.74 10.20 -15.54
CA PRO A 29 11.41 10.16 -14.25
C PRO A 29 10.45 10.26 -13.05
N GLU A 30 9.39 11.05 -13.16
CA GLU A 30 8.35 11.20 -12.14
C GLU A 30 7.60 9.89 -11.91
N LYS A 31 7.21 9.20 -12.98
CA LYS A 31 6.58 7.87 -12.89
C LYS A 31 7.51 6.83 -12.28
N MET A 32 8.80 6.87 -12.65
CA MET A 32 9.81 5.97 -12.07
C MET A 32 9.96 6.19 -10.56
N LYS A 33 9.96 7.44 -10.10
CA LYS A 33 10.01 7.76 -8.67
C LYS A 33 8.79 7.19 -7.92
N LEU A 34 7.60 7.27 -8.51
CA LEU A 34 6.39 6.69 -7.92
C LEU A 34 6.49 5.17 -7.78
N ILE A 35 7.04 4.49 -8.79
CA ILE A 35 7.27 3.04 -8.73
C ILE A 35 8.21 2.70 -7.58
N GLN A 36 9.33 3.40 -7.43
CA GLN A 36 10.27 3.20 -6.32
C GLN A 36 9.59 3.40 -4.96
N ILE A 37 8.82 4.47 -4.81
CA ILE A 37 8.12 4.80 -3.57
C ILE A 37 7.12 3.71 -3.19
N ILE A 38 6.31 3.25 -4.13
CA ILE A 38 5.31 2.19 -3.89
C ILE A 38 5.99 0.88 -3.52
N MET A 39 7.06 0.51 -4.23
CA MET A 39 7.82 -0.69 -3.92
C MET A 39 8.48 -0.59 -2.54
N GLY A 40 9.02 0.57 -2.20
CA GLY A 40 9.59 0.84 -0.87
C GLY A 40 8.56 0.72 0.24
N LEU A 41 7.40 1.37 0.11
CA LEU A 41 6.30 1.25 1.08
C LEU A 41 5.90 -0.20 1.30
N SER A 42 5.71 -0.95 0.22
CA SER A 42 5.34 -2.37 0.29
C SER A 42 6.42 -3.22 0.96
N GLY A 43 7.68 -2.95 0.65
CA GLY A 43 8.82 -3.65 1.24
C GLY A 43 8.93 -3.45 2.75
N GLU A 44 8.83 -2.21 3.21
CA GLU A 44 8.89 -1.88 4.63
C GLU A 44 7.75 -2.51 5.43
N VAL A 45 6.53 -2.50 4.89
CA VAL A 45 5.39 -3.21 5.50
C VAL A 45 5.69 -4.70 5.61
N GLY A 46 6.27 -5.30 4.57
CA GLY A 46 6.66 -6.72 4.56
C GLY A 46 7.69 -7.05 5.65
N GLU A 47 8.66 -6.18 5.88
CA GLU A 47 9.68 -6.37 6.93
C GLU A 47 9.09 -6.26 8.33
N ILE A 48 8.14 -5.34 8.55
CA ILE A 48 7.39 -5.26 9.80
C ILE A 48 6.57 -6.54 10.02
N VAL A 49 5.85 -6.99 9.00
CA VAL A 49 5.07 -8.24 9.06
C VAL A 49 5.95 -9.42 9.42
N ASP A 50 7.13 -9.54 8.81
CA ASP A 50 8.05 -10.65 9.06
C ASP A 50 8.57 -10.64 10.51
N ASN A 51 8.91 -9.48 11.03
CA ASN A 51 9.35 -9.31 12.42
C ASN A 51 8.24 -9.72 13.41
N ILE A 52 7.02 -9.23 13.22
CA ILE A 52 5.86 -9.56 14.06
C ILE A 52 5.51 -11.06 13.95
N LYS A 53 5.51 -11.60 12.72
CA LYS A 53 5.27 -13.03 12.47
C LYS A 53 6.27 -13.90 13.23
N ASN A 54 7.55 -13.58 13.17
CA ASN A 54 8.60 -14.34 13.87
C ASN A 54 8.39 -14.32 15.39
N HIS A 55 7.95 -13.19 15.93
CA HIS A 55 7.64 -13.08 17.35
C HIS A 55 6.42 -13.94 17.74
N ILE A 56 5.32 -13.81 16.99
CA ILE A 56 4.05 -14.47 17.34
C ILE A 56 4.08 -15.96 17.00
N MET A 57 4.54 -16.33 15.81
CA MET A 57 4.45 -17.70 15.30
C MET A 57 5.60 -18.59 15.78
N TYR A 58 6.79 -18.02 15.94
CA TYR A 58 7.99 -18.81 16.28
C TYR A 58 8.58 -18.50 17.65
N GLY A 59 7.92 -17.67 18.44
CA GLY A 59 8.33 -17.33 19.80
C GLY A 59 9.67 -16.60 19.91
N LYS A 60 10.12 -15.95 18.83
CA LYS A 60 11.32 -15.12 18.86
C LYS A 60 11.06 -13.84 19.65
N GLU A 61 12.10 -13.32 20.27
CA GLU A 61 12.00 -12.01 20.92
C GLU A 61 11.63 -10.93 19.91
N LEU A 62 10.78 -9.99 20.32
CA LEU A 62 10.38 -8.89 19.46
C LEU A 62 11.53 -7.89 19.32
N ASP A 63 12.01 -7.71 18.10
CA ASP A 63 13.08 -6.77 17.79
C ASP A 63 12.51 -5.36 17.61
N LEU A 64 12.37 -4.64 18.71
CA LEU A 64 11.83 -3.28 18.72
C LEU A 64 12.71 -2.28 17.97
N ASN A 65 14.02 -2.46 18.01
CA ASN A 65 14.93 -1.55 17.30
C ASN A 65 14.73 -1.67 15.79
N ASN A 66 14.63 -2.89 15.28
CA ASN A 66 14.34 -3.11 13.87
C ASN A 66 12.95 -2.55 13.49
N ILE A 67 11.93 -2.78 14.32
CA ILE A 67 10.58 -2.24 14.06
C ILE A 67 10.60 -0.70 13.99
N ILE A 68 11.34 -0.04 14.87
CA ILE A 68 11.47 1.43 14.84
C ILE A 68 12.12 1.88 13.52
N GLU A 69 13.16 1.21 13.07
CA GLU A 69 13.80 1.49 11.79
C GLU A 69 12.83 1.35 10.63
N GLU A 70 12.10 0.23 10.57
CA GLU A 70 11.15 -0.04 9.49
C GLU A 70 9.98 0.95 9.47
N PHE A 71 9.46 1.35 10.63
CA PHE A 71 8.45 2.42 10.69
C PHE A 71 9.01 3.76 10.25
N GLY A 72 10.27 4.05 10.57
CA GLY A 72 10.95 5.25 10.09
C GLY A 72 11.07 5.27 8.57
N ASP A 73 11.50 4.16 7.98
CA ASP A 73 11.64 4.02 6.53
C ASP A 73 10.29 4.08 5.82
N LEU A 74 9.27 3.44 6.39
CA LEU A 74 7.89 3.53 5.89
C LEU A 74 7.39 4.98 5.88
N TYR A 75 7.63 5.73 6.95
CA TYR A 75 7.28 7.14 7.04
C TYR A 75 8.03 7.98 6.00
N TRP A 76 9.30 7.68 5.77
CA TRP A 76 10.09 8.38 4.74
C TRP A 76 9.47 8.17 3.35
N TYR A 77 9.15 6.93 2.98
CA TYR A 77 8.50 6.64 1.70
C TYR A 77 7.13 7.30 1.59
N LEU A 78 6.35 7.30 2.67
CA LEU A 78 5.05 7.98 2.71
C LEU A 78 5.21 9.48 2.40
N ARG A 79 6.14 10.16 3.07
CA ARG A 79 6.39 11.58 2.87
C ARG A 79 6.92 11.87 1.47
N ALA A 80 7.82 11.04 0.97
CA ALA A 80 8.34 11.15 -0.40
C ALA A 80 7.23 11.00 -1.44
N GLY A 81 6.31 10.06 -1.23
CA GLY A 81 5.15 9.85 -2.10
C GLY A 81 4.22 11.06 -2.13
N LEU A 82 3.88 11.60 -0.98
CA LEU A 82 3.05 12.80 -0.88
C LEU A 82 3.70 13.99 -1.61
N LYS A 83 4.98 14.20 -1.39
CA LYS A 83 5.74 15.26 -2.06
C LYS A 83 5.72 15.08 -3.58
N SER A 84 5.98 13.88 -4.07
CA SER A 84 6.01 13.58 -5.50
C SER A 84 4.65 13.77 -6.18
N LEU A 85 3.56 13.57 -5.45
CA LEU A 85 2.19 13.75 -5.96
C LEU A 85 1.63 15.15 -5.70
N GLY A 86 2.38 16.02 -5.04
CA GLY A 86 1.92 17.37 -4.69
C GLY A 86 0.82 17.38 -3.65
N ILE A 87 0.71 16.34 -2.82
CA ILE A 87 -0.30 16.23 -1.77
C ILE A 87 0.22 16.90 -0.50
N ASN A 88 -0.58 17.81 0.05
CA ASN A 88 -0.28 18.44 1.33
C ASN A 88 -0.50 17.45 2.47
N TYR A 89 0.50 17.30 3.33
CA TYR A 89 0.47 16.35 4.45
C TYR A 89 -0.63 16.67 5.47
N GLU A 90 -0.86 17.94 5.78
CA GLU A 90 -1.91 18.36 6.70
C GLU A 90 -3.30 18.08 6.12
N ASP A 91 -3.52 18.38 4.84
CA ASP A 91 -4.77 18.08 4.15
C ASP A 91 -5.07 16.58 4.16
N MET A 92 -4.06 15.75 3.94
CA MET A 92 -4.20 14.30 4.03
C MET A 92 -4.68 13.86 5.43
N LYS A 93 -4.07 14.40 6.47
CA LYS A 93 -4.46 14.11 7.86
C LYS A 93 -5.89 14.55 8.16
N GLU A 94 -6.25 15.76 7.77
CA GLU A 94 -7.60 16.29 7.97
C GLU A 94 -8.64 15.44 7.26
N ASN A 95 -8.37 15.05 6.01
CA ASN A 95 -9.25 14.19 5.25
C ASN A 95 -9.42 12.82 5.92
N ASN A 96 -8.35 12.28 6.47
CA ASN A 96 -8.43 11.02 7.20
C ASN A 96 -9.24 11.14 8.49
N ILE A 97 -9.07 12.23 9.23
CA ILE A 97 -9.87 12.51 10.43
C ILE A 97 -11.35 12.61 10.07
N LYS A 98 -11.70 13.36 9.04
CA LYS A 98 -13.10 13.48 8.56
C LYS A 98 -13.69 12.12 8.18
N LYS A 99 -12.93 11.31 7.46
CA LYS A 99 -13.35 9.95 7.09
C LYS A 99 -13.61 9.08 8.33
N LEU A 100 -12.68 9.06 9.27
CA LEU A 100 -12.81 8.24 10.49
C LEU A 100 -13.96 8.73 11.39
N THR A 101 -14.16 10.03 11.50
CA THR A 101 -15.28 10.61 12.24
C THR A 101 -16.62 10.21 11.62
N LYS A 102 -16.71 10.19 10.30
CA LYS A 102 -17.92 9.75 9.59
C LYS A 102 -18.17 8.26 9.77
N ARG A 103 -17.12 7.43 9.76
CA ARG A 103 -17.23 5.97 9.96
C ARG A 103 -17.57 5.61 11.41
N TYR A 104 -16.96 6.29 12.36
CA TYR A 104 -17.04 5.97 13.79
C TYR A 104 -17.56 7.14 14.64
N PRO A 105 -18.78 7.67 14.37
CA PRO A 105 -19.31 8.73 15.20
C PRO A 105 -19.45 8.25 16.67
N GLY A 106 -18.79 8.97 17.58
CA GLY A 106 -18.76 8.59 18.99
C GLY A 106 -17.83 7.42 19.36
N GLY A 107 -16.98 6.96 18.43
CA GLY A 107 -15.98 5.92 18.66
C GLY A 107 -16.27 4.61 17.93
N TYR A 108 -15.37 3.65 18.12
CA TYR A 108 -15.43 2.35 17.43
C TYR A 108 -16.61 1.51 17.90
N SER A 109 -17.26 0.84 16.95
CA SER A 109 -18.08 -0.35 17.17
C SER A 109 -17.97 -1.27 15.96
N ARG A 110 -18.23 -2.57 16.17
CA ARG A 110 -18.24 -3.56 15.09
C ARG A 110 -19.28 -3.21 14.02
N GLU A 111 -20.44 -2.76 14.45
CA GLU A 111 -21.54 -2.35 13.56
C GLU A 111 -21.12 -1.18 12.67
N LYS A 112 -20.47 -0.17 13.22
CA LYS A 112 -19.95 0.97 12.47
C LYS A 112 -18.87 0.58 11.49
N ALA A 113 -17.98 -0.36 11.87
CA ALA A 113 -16.96 -0.88 10.98
C ALA A 113 -17.55 -1.61 9.78
N ILE A 114 -18.62 -2.37 9.97
CA ILE A 114 -19.34 -3.09 8.91
C ILE A 114 -20.13 -2.11 8.03
N GLN A 115 -20.80 -1.12 8.63
CA GLN A 115 -21.65 -0.16 7.92
C GLN A 115 -20.90 0.73 6.96
N ARG A 116 -19.66 1.13 7.26
CA ARG A 116 -18.81 1.92 6.37
C ARG A 116 -19.46 3.23 5.91
N ARG A 117 -20.00 4.04 6.82
CA ARG A 117 -20.64 5.33 6.51
C ARG A 117 -19.75 6.31 5.74
N ASP A 118 -18.43 6.19 5.88
CA ASP A 118 -17.48 6.98 5.12
C ASP A 118 -17.54 6.73 3.60
N LYS A 119 -18.18 5.63 3.18
CA LYS A 119 -18.39 5.25 1.77
C LYS A 119 -19.80 5.56 1.27
N GLU A 120 -20.69 6.00 2.14
CA GLU A 120 -22.05 6.43 1.73
C GLU A 120 -21.95 7.78 1.02
N VAL A 121 -22.68 7.89 -0.08
CA VAL A 121 -22.75 9.10 -0.92
C VAL A 121 -23.79 10.05 -0.35
#